data_87f5f70f3433d488d34311de7ec5f21f
#
_entry.id   87f5f70f3433d488d34311de7ec5f21f
#
_cell.length_a   1.000
_cell.length_b   1.000
_cell.length_c   1.000
_cell.angle_alpha   90.00
_cell.angle_beta   90.00
_cell.angle_gamma   90.00
#
_symmetry.space_group_name_H-M   'P 1'
#
loop_
_entity.id
_entity.type
_entity.pdbx_description
1 polymer ?
#
loop_
_entity_poly.entity_id
_entity_poly.type
_entity_poly.pdbx_seq_one_letter_code
_entity_poly.pdbx_strand_id
1 'polypeptide(L)'
;MARPITERSKRQRASAAKDAAKAPNPRRQRLWRDIALILIAPLLLYLLASLFSFSPNDPGWSHSGSVTAPLHNVGGRVGAWLADILLHLTGYVAYLLPIMLGAIAWIALFGMDSDGDGEADLGPALRLVGIVGFLVSATGLLYLRFGAAENFSGGSGGILGRLVGNSLYAGFGPVGGNLFLLALLLVSVTLATGLSWLAVMDRIGQWVLTLPALFRRGSQQAAQWQEARAYREERTESRKIETELRARRTPVRIEPPATVQVEKSDRAKREQQIPLFHGAGGDASGIPP
;
A
#
# COMPACT_ATOMS: atom_id res chain seq x y z
N MET A 1 -45.80 3.88 -42.75
CA MET A 1 -44.58 4.27 -43.49
C MET A 1 -43.36 4.09 -42.62
N ALA A 2 -42.61 3.03 -42.82
CA ALA A 2 -41.36 2.74 -42.07
C ALA A 2 -40.23 3.57 -42.73
N ARG A 3 -39.53 4.40 -41.94
CA ARG A 3 -38.36 5.17 -42.40
C ARG A 3 -37.25 4.19 -42.78
N PRO A 4 -36.61 4.31 -43.95
CA PRO A 4 -35.53 3.44 -44.34
C PRO A 4 -34.35 3.63 -43.35
N ILE A 5 -33.83 2.54 -42.82
CA ILE A 5 -32.63 2.52 -41.99
C ILE A 5 -31.52 3.04 -42.88
N THR A 6 -31.12 4.29 -42.66
CA THR A 6 -30.21 5.02 -43.50
C THR A 6 -28.86 4.32 -43.54
N GLU A 7 -28.21 4.33 -44.71
CA GLU A 7 -26.84 3.79 -44.93
C GLU A 7 -25.82 4.26 -43.86
N ARG A 8 -26.08 5.40 -43.24
CA ARG A 8 -25.32 5.98 -42.14
C ARG A 8 -25.32 5.08 -40.88
N SER A 9 -26.48 4.45 -40.57
CA SER A 9 -26.59 3.52 -39.43
C SER A 9 -25.86 2.19 -39.71
N LYS A 10 -25.83 1.73 -40.96
CA LYS A 10 -25.08 0.54 -41.37
C LYS A 10 -23.57 0.79 -41.33
N ARG A 11 -23.11 1.97 -41.76
CA ARG A 11 -21.70 2.37 -41.68
C ARG A 11 -21.25 2.55 -40.22
N GLN A 12 -22.07 3.12 -39.35
CA GLN A 12 -21.77 3.24 -37.92
C GLN A 12 -21.69 1.86 -37.21
N ARG A 13 -22.59 0.94 -37.56
CA ARG A 13 -22.51 -0.43 -37.02
C ARG A 13 -21.32 -1.20 -37.56
N ALA A 14 -20.93 -1.01 -38.81
CA ALA A 14 -19.76 -1.63 -39.40
C ALA A 14 -18.44 -1.07 -38.82
N SER A 15 -18.37 0.25 -38.57
CA SER A 15 -17.21 0.84 -37.84
C SER A 15 -17.12 0.36 -36.40
N ALA A 16 -18.26 0.41 -35.67
CA ALA A 16 -18.30 -0.12 -34.29
C ALA A 16 -17.93 -1.61 -34.20
N ALA A 17 -18.34 -2.44 -35.16
CA ALA A 17 -17.96 -3.83 -35.24
C ALA A 17 -16.47 -4.02 -35.56
N LYS A 18 -15.88 -3.16 -36.43
CA LYS A 18 -14.43 -3.16 -36.69
C LYS A 18 -13.62 -2.71 -35.46
N ASP A 19 -14.12 -1.69 -34.77
CA ASP A 19 -13.49 -1.17 -33.54
C ASP A 19 -13.58 -2.18 -32.41
N ALA A 20 -14.72 -2.86 -32.25
CA ALA A 20 -14.90 -3.96 -31.31
C ALA A 20 -14.00 -5.20 -31.64
N ALA A 21 -13.81 -5.49 -32.94
CA ALA A 21 -12.88 -6.56 -33.38
C ALA A 21 -11.40 -6.21 -33.18
N LYS A 22 -11.08 -4.91 -33.09
CA LYS A 22 -9.74 -4.39 -32.84
C LYS A 22 -9.45 -4.23 -31.35
N ALA A 23 -10.46 -4.32 -30.49
CA ALA A 23 -10.29 -4.25 -29.04
C ALA A 23 -9.44 -5.46 -28.56
N PRO A 24 -8.35 -5.22 -27.87
CA PRO A 24 -7.46 -6.29 -27.43
C PRO A 24 -8.21 -7.21 -26.45
N ASN A 25 -8.04 -8.52 -26.63
CA ASN A 25 -8.67 -9.53 -25.78
C ASN A 25 -8.24 -9.34 -24.33
N PRO A 26 -9.17 -9.11 -23.37
CA PRO A 26 -8.85 -8.81 -21.99
C PRO A 26 -8.04 -9.93 -21.29
N ARG A 27 -8.22 -11.18 -21.72
CA ARG A 27 -7.41 -12.31 -21.22
C ARG A 27 -5.96 -12.19 -21.67
N ARG A 28 -5.74 -11.78 -22.92
CA ARG A 28 -4.39 -11.58 -23.47
C ARG A 28 -3.67 -10.42 -22.78
N GLN A 29 -4.39 -9.33 -22.49
CA GLN A 29 -3.81 -8.20 -21.76
C GLN A 29 -3.39 -8.59 -20.34
N ARG A 30 -4.21 -9.34 -19.60
CA ARG A 30 -3.86 -9.83 -18.27
C ARG A 30 -2.61 -10.72 -18.31
N LEU A 31 -2.55 -11.68 -19.24
CA LEU A 31 -1.38 -12.53 -19.40
C LEU A 31 -0.10 -11.73 -19.67
N TRP A 32 -0.15 -10.73 -20.55
CA TRP A 32 1.01 -9.87 -20.81
C TRP A 32 1.43 -9.05 -19.60
N ARG A 33 0.49 -8.57 -18.80
CA ARG A 33 0.75 -7.86 -17.53
C ARG A 33 1.44 -8.78 -16.53
N ASP A 34 0.92 -9.99 -16.35
CA ASP A 34 1.48 -10.99 -15.43
C ASP A 34 2.90 -11.38 -15.86
N ILE A 35 3.12 -11.64 -17.13
CA ILE A 35 4.44 -11.93 -17.69
C ILE A 35 5.41 -10.76 -17.47
N ALA A 36 4.96 -9.53 -17.75
CA ALA A 36 5.77 -8.34 -17.55
C ALA A 36 6.16 -8.16 -16.07
N LEU A 37 5.24 -8.35 -15.15
CA LEU A 37 5.53 -8.27 -13.72
C LEU A 37 6.52 -9.34 -13.26
N ILE A 38 6.32 -10.59 -13.71
CA ILE A 38 7.22 -11.70 -13.38
C ILE A 38 8.64 -11.45 -13.88
N LEU A 39 8.80 -10.74 -15.00
CA LEU A 39 10.12 -10.42 -15.55
C LEU A 39 10.72 -9.16 -14.91
N ILE A 40 9.92 -8.11 -14.72
CA ILE A 40 10.40 -6.81 -14.23
C ILE A 40 10.72 -6.86 -12.72
N ALA A 41 9.88 -7.50 -11.93
CA ALA A 41 10.06 -7.51 -10.47
C ALA A 41 11.40 -8.12 -10.03
N PRO A 42 11.81 -9.32 -10.47
CA PRO A 42 13.11 -9.86 -10.09
C PRO A 42 14.28 -9.05 -10.65
N LEU A 43 14.12 -8.43 -11.83
CA LEU A 43 15.16 -7.55 -12.40
C LEU A 43 15.37 -6.32 -11.54
N LEU A 44 14.31 -5.68 -11.08
CA LEU A 44 14.38 -4.52 -10.18
C LEU A 44 14.94 -4.90 -8.81
N LEU A 45 14.53 -6.05 -8.27
CA LEU A 45 15.08 -6.57 -7.01
C LEU A 45 16.56 -6.91 -7.13
N TYR A 46 16.98 -7.50 -8.25
CA TYR A 46 18.38 -7.77 -8.54
C TYR A 46 19.19 -6.48 -8.60
N LEU A 47 18.69 -5.46 -9.31
CA LEU A 47 19.35 -4.15 -9.41
C LEU A 47 19.45 -3.48 -8.04
N LEU A 48 18.37 -3.51 -7.27
CA LEU A 48 18.33 -2.96 -5.90
C LEU A 48 19.32 -3.68 -4.98
N ALA A 49 19.32 -5.02 -4.99
CA ALA A 49 20.27 -5.82 -4.22
C ALA A 49 21.71 -5.54 -4.61
N SER A 50 22.00 -5.40 -5.92
CA SER A 50 23.32 -5.06 -6.43
C SER A 50 23.78 -3.67 -5.98
N LEU A 51 22.87 -2.68 -5.95
CA LEU A 51 23.18 -1.34 -5.45
C LEU A 51 23.45 -1.33 -3.95
N PHE A 52 22.64 -2.04 -3.15
CA PHE A 52 22.82 -2.09 -1.69
C PHE A 52 24.06 -2.86 -1.25
N SER A 53 24.49 -3.84 -2.06
CA SER A 53 25.71 -4.62 -1.80
C SER A 53 26.93 -4.10 -2.58
N PHE A 54 26.87 -2.86 -3.06
CA PHE A 54 28.01 -2.25 -3.75
C PHE A 54 29.23 -2.15 -2.83
N SER A 55 30.37 -2.56 -3.35
CA SER A 55 31.67 -2.42 -2.71
C SER A 55 32.67 -1.78 -3.66
N PRO A 56 33.40 -0.73 -3.23
CA PRO A 56 34.43 -0.11 -4.07
C PRO A 56 35.59 -1.05 -4.42
N ASN A 57 35.73 -2.19 -3.73
CA ASN A 57 36.81 -3.16 -3.96
C ASN A 57 36.45 -4.19 -5.03
N ASP A 58 35.17 -4.30 -5.40
CA ASP A 58 34.75 -5.22 -6.45
C ASP A 58 35.11 -4.68 -7.84
N PRO A 59 35.41 -5.56 -8.81
CA PRO A 59 35.71 -5.10 -10.17
C PRO A 59 34.48 -4.42 -10.78
N GLY A 60 34.65 -3.15 -11.15
CA GLY A 60 33.61 -2.29 -11.70
C GLY A 60 34.00 -1.70 -13.04
N TRP A 61 33.19 -0.76 -13.52
CA TRP A 61 33.47 0.05 -14.69
C TRP A 61 34.54 1.13 -14.41
N SER A 62 34.51 1.71 -13.22
CA SER A 62 35.40 2.82 -12.85
C SER A 62 36.78 2.37 -12.43
N HIS A 63 36.94 1.12 -12.03
CA HIS A 63 38.20 0.55 -11.54
C HIS A 63 38.28 -0.95 -11.79
N SER A 64 39.50 -1.40 -12.07
CA SER A 64 39.82 -2.82 -12.21
C SER A 64 40.05 -3.38 -10.81
N GLY A 65 39.01 -3.96 -10.21
CA GLY A 65 39.15 -4.62 -8.90
C GLY A 65 40.18 -5.75 -8.94
N SER A 66 40.61 -6.23 -7.79
CA SER A 66 41.52 -7.36 -7.66
C SER A 66 40.86 -8.62 -8.23
N VAL A 67 41.47 -9.25 -9.22
CA VAL A 67 40.97 -10.48 -9.86
C VAL A 67 40.92 -11.65 -8.88
N THR A 68 41.69 -11.58 -7.78
CA THR A 68 41.85 -12.63 -6.78
C THR A 68 41.01 -12.41 -5.52
N ALA A 69 40.41 -11.23 -5.32
CA ALA A 69 39.59 -10.95 -4.14
C ALA A 69 38.18 -11.56 -4.28
N PRO A 70 37.60 -12.03 -3.17
CA PRO A 70 36.20 -12.49 -3.20
C PRO A 70 35.28 -11.32 -3.53
N LEU A 71 34.30 -11.55 -4.42
CA LEU A 71 33.27 -10.58 -4.76
C LEU A 71 32.33 -10.39 -3.56
N HIS A 72 32.11 -9.12 -3.20
CA HIS A 72 31.21 -8.75 -2.10
C HIS A 72 29.78 -8.47 -2.62
N ASN A 73 29.65 -8.07 -3.89
CA ASN A 73 28.36 -7.76 -4.46
C ASN A 73 27.50 -9.03 -4.65
N VAL A 74 26.27 -9.02 -4.06
CA VAL A 74 25.30 -10.12 -4.14
C VAL A 74 24.90 -10.42 -5.60
N GLY A 75 24.88 -9.41 -6.46
CA GLY A 75 24.61 -9.55 -7.89
C GLY A 75 25.80 -10.11 -8.70
N GLY A 76 26.90 -10.50 -8.05
CA GLY A 76 28.10 -10.98 -8.74
C GLY A 76 28.80 -9.89 -9.57
N ARG A 77 29.59 -10.28 -10.55
CA ARG A 77 30.35 -9.35 -11.40
C ARG A 77 29.44 -8.40 -12.18
N VAL A 78 28.33 -8.90 -12.73
CA VAL A 78 27.38 -8.08 -13.48
C VAL A 78 26.70 -7.05 -12.58
N GLY A 79 26.29 -7.46 -11.37
CA GLY A 79 25.70 -6.56 -10.37
C GLY A 79 26.68 -5.49 -9.92
N ALA A 80 27.93 -5.86 -9.62
CA ALA A 80 28.98 -4.92 -9.24
C ALA A 80 29.23 -3.87 -10.35
N TRP A 81 29.32 -4.31 -11.60
CA TRP A 81 29.54 -3.43 -12.75
C TRP A 81 28.36 -2.47 -13.01
N LEU A 82 27.14 -2.97 -12.95
CA LEU A 82 25.93 -2.15 -13.07
C LEU A 82 25.79 -1.14 -11.93
N ALA A 83 26.02 -1.59 -10.70
CA ALA A 83 25.96 -0.73 -9.53
C ALA A 83 27.04 0.38 -9.60
N ASP A 84 28.25 0.04 -9.99
CA ASP A 84 29.36 0.99 -10.16
C ASP A 84 29.03 2.06 -11.20
N ILE A 85 28.53 1.70 -12.39
CA ILE A 85 28.12 2.68 -13.42
C ILE A 85 27.04 3.60 -12.89
N LEU A 86 25.98 3.04 -12.29
CA LEU A 86 24.84 3.84 -11.85
C LEU A 86 25.24 4.81 -10.71
N LEU A 87 26.00 4.32 -9.75
CA LEU A 87 26.47 5.12 -8.63
C LEU A 87 27.48 6.20 -9.08
N HIS A 88 28.37 5.87 -10.01
CA HIS A 88 29.30 6.87 -10.59
C HIS A 88 28.58 7.95 -11.39
N LEU A 89 27.56 7.54 -12.16
CA LEU A 89 26.82 8.46 -13.02
C LEU A 89 25.87 9.36 -12.23
N THR A 90 25.09 8.79 -11.32
CA THR A 90 23.98 9.49 -10.64
C THR A 90 24.17 9.64 -9.12
N GLY A 91 25.24 9.11 -8.56
CA GLY A 91 25.48 9.12 -7.12
C GLY A 91 24.39 8.41 -6.33
N TYR A 92 24.00 8.94 -5.19
CA TYR A 92 22.96 8.35 -4.34
C TYR A 92 21.57 8.27 -4.99
N VAL A 93 21.31 9.04 -6.07
CA VAL A 93 20.06 8.92 -6.84
C VAL A 93 19.90 7.54 -7.48
N ALA A 94 21.01 6.82 -7.71
CA ALA A 94 21.01 5.46 -8.23
C ALA A 94 20.08 4.52 -7.44
N TYR A 95 20.00 4.66 -6.11
CA TYR A 95 19.11 3.85 -5.26
C TYR A 95 17.62 4.08 -5.52
N LEU A 96 17.25 5.25 -6.05
CA LEU A 96 15.86 5.56 -6.42
C LEU A 96 15.48 5.01 -7.80
N LEU A 97 16.46 4.75 -8.66
CA LEU A 97 16.20 4.27 -10.03
C LEU A 97 15.35 2.99 -10.09
N PRO A 98 15.65 1.91 -9.36
CA PRO A 98 14.83 0.70 -9.37
C PRO A 98 13.40 0.97 -8.90
N ILE A 99 13.23 1.82 -7.89
CA ILE A 99 11.92 2.19 -7.34
C ILE A 99 11.12 3.00 -8.36
N MET A 100 11.75 3.97 -9.00
CA MET A 100 11.12 4.77 -10.06
C MET A 100 10.72 3.93 -11.27
N LEU A 101 11.61 3.06 -11.72
CA LEU A 101 11.32 2.14 -12.83
C LEU A 101 10.16 1.19 -12.48
N GLY A 102 10.12 0.72 -11.23
CA GLY A 102 9.02 -0.09 -10.72
C GLY A 102 7.69 0.66 -10.69
N ALA A 103 7.69 1.91 -10.22
CA ALA A 103 6.50 2.75 -10.19
C ALA A 103 6.00 3.06 -11.62
N ILE A 104 6.91 3.35 -12.55
CA ILE A 104 6.57 3.56 -13.96
C ILE A 104 6.00 2.30 -14.60
N ALA A 105 6.65 1.15 -14.39
CA ALA A 105 6.15 -0.12 -14.87
C ALA A 105 4.75 -0.43 -14.31
N TRP A 106 4.54 -0.16 -13.03
CA TRP A 106 3.23 -0.29 -12.39
C TRP A 106 2.17 0.59 -13.04
N ILE A 107 2.46 1.88 -13.22
CA ILE A 107 1.54 2.83 -13.87
C ILE A 107 1.29 2.42 -15.32
N ALA A 108 2.32 1.99 -16.07
CA ALA A 108 2.18 1.55 -17.45
C ALA A 108 1.32 0.27 -17.58
N LEU A 109 1.42 -0.64 -16.62
CA LEU A 109 0.70 -1.91 -16.66
C LEU A 109 -0.73 -1.82 -16.13
N PHE A 110 -0.98 -0.96 -15.13
CA PHE A 110 -2.26 -0.88 -14.42
C PHE A 110 -2.98 0.46 -14.61
N GLY A 111 -2.28 1.52 -14.98
CA GLY A 111 -2.88 2.85 -15.18
C GLY A 111 -3.74 2.99 -16.44
N MET A 112 -3.73 2.01 -17.34
CA MET A 112 -4.52 2.03 -18.58
C MET A 112 -6.00 1.66 -18.38
N ASP A 113 -6.41 1.21 -17.21
CA ASP A 113 -7.80 0.81 -16.91
C ASP A 113 -8.59 1.92 -16.19
N SER A 114 -8.02 3.09 -15.99
CA SER A 114 -8.74 4.24 -15.43
C SER A 114 -9.59 4.89 -16.51
N ASP A 115 -10.70 4.25 -16.87
CA ASP A 115 -11.83 4.84 -17.56
C ASP A 115 -12.54 5.78 -16.56
N GLY A 116 -12.09 6.97 -16.43
CA GLY A 116 -12.77 7.92 -15.56
C GLY A 116 -12.00 9.20 -15.33
N ASP A 117 -12.61 10.23 -15.82
CA ASP A 117 -12.45 11.63 -15.43
C ASP A 117 -11.12 12.33 -15.79
N GLY A 118 -11.05 12.72 -17.08
CA GLY A 118 -10.60 14.06 -17.46
C GLY A 118 -9.20 14.55 -17.07
N GLU A 119 -8.39 13.79 -16.36
CA GLU A 119 -7.00 14.18 -16.15
C GLU A 119 -6.21 13.85 -17.42
N ALA A 120 -5.67 14.90 -18.03
CA ALA A 120 -4.90 14.83 -19.25
C ALA A 120 -3.88 13.71 -19.17
N ASP A 121 -4.08 12.64 -19.94
CA ASP A 121 -3.10 11.59 -20.10
C ASP A 121 -1.85 12.22 -20.71
N LEU A 122 -0.92 12.57 -19.82
CA LEU A 122 0.38 13.08 -20.23
C LEU A 122 1.02 11.95 -21.01
N GLY A 123 1.06 12.08 -22.32
CA GLY A 123 1.58 11.06 -23.21
C GLY A 123 2.92 10.49 -22.73
N PRO A 124 3.28 9.26 -23.09
CA PRO A 124 4.47 8.58 -22.57
C PRO A 124 5.76 9.38 -22.78
N ALA A 125 5.83 10.20 -23.80
CA ALA A 125 6.96 11.10 -24.06
C ALA A 125 7.12 12.16 -22.95
N LEU A 126 6.03 12.74 -22.47
CA LEU A 126 6.07 13.77 -21.42
C LEU A 126 6.47 13.17 -20.05
N ARG A 127 6.01 11.94 -19.77
CA ARG A 127 6.46 11.17 -18.59
C ARG A 127 7.96 10.88 -18.64
N LEU A 128 8.48 10.51 -19.82
CA LEU A 128 9.92 10.29 -20.00
C LEU A 128 10.72 11.58 -19.75
N VAL A 129 10.26 12.73 -20.25
CA VAL A 129 10.87 14.04 -19.97
C VAL A 129 10.86 14.32 -18.46
N GLY A 130 9.77 14.02 -17.76
CA GLY A 130 9.70 14.12 -16.30
C GLY A 130 10.73 13.26 -15.59
N ILE A 131 10.95 12.00 -16.02
CA ILE A 131 11.93 11.09 -15.44
C ILE A 131 13.34 11.63 -15.62
N VAL A 132 13.69 12.04 -16.84
CA VAL A 132 15.01 12.61 -17.13
C VAL A 132 15.23 13.90 -16.34
N GLY A 133 14.23 14.78 -16.31
CA GLY A 133 14.27 16.02 -15.52
C GLY A 133 14.45 15.74 -14.02
N PHE A 134 13.78 14.72 -13.49
CA PHE A 134 13.95 14.28 -12.10
C PHE A 134 15.40 13.82 -11.84
N LEU A 135 15.96 12.97 -12.70
CA LEU A 135 17.33 12.50 -12.54
C LEU A 135 18.33 13.67 -12.54
N VAL A 136 18.19 14.59 -13.51
CA VAL A 136 19.06 15.76 -13.63
C VAL A 136 18.95 16.67 -12.40
N SER A 137 17.73 16.98 -11.98
CA SER A 137 17.51 17.89 -10.84
C SER A 137 17.90 17.27 -9.50
N ALA A 138 17.57 15.99 -9.28
CA ALA A 138 17.91 15.29 -8.05
C ALA A 138 19.42 15.12 -7.88
N THR A 139 20.14 14.70 -8.93
CA THR A 139 21.60 14.56 -8.89
C THR A 139 22.28 15.90 -8.66
N GLY A 140 21.82 16.95 -9.35
CA GLY A 140 22.34 18.30 -9.17
C GLY A 140 22.13 18.87 -7.76
N LEU A 141 20.93 18.68 -7.19
CA LEU A 141 20.62 19.08 -5.81
C LEU A 141 21.48 18.34 -4.79
N LEU A 142 21.62 17.02 -4.93
CA LEU A 142 22.47 16.23 -4.03
C LEU A 142 23.91 16.71 -4.08
N TYR A 143 24.44 16.97 -5.28
CA TYR A 143 25.79 17.49 -5.42
C TYR A 143 25.98 18.87 -4.76
N LEU A 144 25.04 19.81 -4.98
CA LEU A 144 25.12 21.15 -4.37
C LEU A 144 24.96 21.15 -2.86
N ARG A 145 24.24 20.16 -2.28
CA ARG A 145 23.98 20.09 -0.84
C ARG A 145 25.02 19.31 -0.07
N PHE A 146 25.49 18.19 -0.62
CA PHE A 146 26.38 17.26 0.07
C PHE A 146 27.83 17.24 -0.50
N GLY A 147 28.06 17.87 -1.65
CA GLY A 147 29.38 17.97 -2.24
C GLY A 147 30.01 16.64 -2.65
N ALA A 148 31.30 16.52 -2.44
CA ALA A 148 32.04 15.30 -2.70
C ALA A 148 31.73 14.27 -1.59
N ALA A 149 31.07 13.18 -1.96
CA ALA A 149 30.96 12.01 -1.07
C ALA A 149 32.29 11.23 -1.12
N GLU A 150 32.86 10.92 0.02
CA GLU A 150 34.14 10.21 0.13
C GLU A 150 34.14 8.83 -0.54
N ASN A 151 32.94 8.21 -0.66
CA ASN A 151 32.77 6.85 -1.16
C ASN A 151 32.64 6.74 -2.69
N PHE A 152 32.46 7.87 -3.40
CA PHE A 152 32.24 7.85 -4.86
C PHE A 152 33.06 8.93 -5.55
N SER A 153 33.82 8.55 -6.56
CA SER A 153 34.64 9.45 -7.35
C SER A 153 33.89 10.62 -8.00
N GLY A 154 32.57 10.47 -8.21
CA GLY A 154 31.69 11.50 -8.77
C GLY A 154 31.04 12.42 -7.72
N GLY A 155 31.20 12.14 -6.41
CA GLY A 155 30.50 12.86 -5.35
C GLY A 155 29.07 12.34 -5.13
N SER A 156 28.32 12.99 -4.22
CA SER A 156 26.97 12.58 -3.82
C SER A 156 25.94 12.53 -4.95
N GLY A 157 26.09 13.38 -5.96
CA GLY A 157 25.24 13.43 -7.17
C GLY A 157 25.83 12.73 -8.39
N GLY A 158 27.00 12.08 -8.27
CA GLY A 158 27.72 11.49 -9.38
C GLY A 158 28.25 12.51 -10.39
N ILE A 159 28.70 11.99 -11.52
CA ILE A 159 29.23 12.82 -12.63
C ILE A 159 28.15 13.77 -13.16
N LEU A 160 26.90 13.30 -13.30
CA LEU A 160 25.78 14.12 -13.77
C LEU A 160 25.49 15.26 -12.78
N GLY A 161 25.44 14.95 -11.49
CA GLY A 161 25.19 15.95 -10.46
C GLY A 161 26.29 17.03 -10.41
N ARG A 162 27.56 16.61 -10.55
CA ARG A 162 28.69 17.53 -10.62
C ARG A 162 28.62 18.43 -11.85
N LEU A 163 28.29 17.87 -13.01
CA LEU A 163 28.17 18.65 -14.24
C LEU A 163 27.06 19.69 -14.13
N VAL A 164 25.86 19.26 -13.76
CA VAL A 164 24.69 20.13 -13.64
C VAL A 164 24.85 21.14 -12.51
N GLY A 165 25.27 20.67 -11.34
CA GLY A 165 25.47 21.51 -10.16
C GLY A 165 26.49 22.60 -10.38
N ASN A 166 27.66 22.29 -10.95
CA ASN A 166 28.70 23.31 -11.25
C ASN A 166 28.23 24.29 -12.29
N SER A 167 27.54 23.84 -13.36
CA SER A 167 27.03 24.73 -14.40
C SER A 167 26.03 25.74 -13.84
N LEU A 168 25.09 25.27 -13.00
CA LEU A 168 24.09 26.12 -12.39
C LEU A 168 24.69 27.02 -11.29
N TYR A 169 25.64 26.50 -10.53
CA TYR A 169 26.35 27.29 -9.53
C TYR A 169 27.13 28.46 -10.18
N ALA A 170 27.79 28.19 -11.31
CA ALA A 170 28.52 29.21 -12.05
C ALA A 170 27.59 30.28 -12.66
N GLY A 171 26.41 29.92 -13.12
CA GLY A 171 25.45 30.84 -13.73
C GLY A 171 24.58 31.61 -12.74
N PHE A 172 24.06 30.92 -11.74
CA PHE A 172 23.02 31.45 -10.84
C PHE A 172 23.47 31.58 -9.37
N GLY A 173 24.69 31.20 -9.05
CA GLY A 173 25.18 31.14 -7.68
C GLY A 173 24.51 30.05 -6.83
N PRO A 174 24.89 29.96 -5.52
CA PRO A 174 24.44 28.87 -4.66
C PRO A 174 22.92 28.90 -4.38
N VAL A 175 22.35 30.08 -4.21
CA VAL A 175 20.89 30.21 -3.93
C VAL A 175 20.06 29.98 -5.19
N GLY A 176 20.45 30.65 -6.29
CA GLY A 176 19.70 30.51 -7.56
C GLY A 176 19.75 29.11 -8.13
N GLY A 177 20.94 28.47 -8.12
CA GLY A 177 21.07 27.07 -8.57
C GLY A 177 20.22 26.09 -7.78
N ASN A 178 20.17 26.21 -6.45
CA ASN A 178 19.31 25.36 -5.62
C ASN A 178 17.83 25.60 -5.89
N LEU A 179 17.38 26.85 -6.00
CA LEU A 179 15.97 27.15 -6.30
C LEU A 179 15.55 26.65 -7.68
N PHE A 180 16.43 26.84 -8.69
CA PHE A 180 16.16 26.34 -10.04
C PHE A 180 16.02 24.80 -10.07
N LEU A 181 16.96 24.10 -9.44
CA LEU A 181 16.91 22.63 -9.39
C LEU A 181 15.72 22.11 -8.57
N LEU A 182 15.35 22.81 -7.49
CA LEU A 182 14.15 22.45 -6.74
C LEU A 182 12.88 22.64 -7.55
N ALA A 183 12.76 23.77 -8.25
CA ALA A 183 11.61 23.99 -9.14
C ALA A 183 11.55 22.96 -10.26
N LEU A 184 12.69 22.65 -10.89
CA LEU A 184 12.79 21.62 -11.92
C LEU A 184 12.42 20.24 -11.36
N LEU A 185 12.84 19.90 -10.15
CA LEU A 185 12.48 18.64 -9.49
C LEU A 185 10.98 18.53 -9.27
N LEU A 186 10.33 19.58 -8.74
CA LEU A 186 8.88 19.59 -8.52
C LEU A 186 8.09 19.44 -9.83
N VAL A 187 8.49 20.15 -10.88
CA VAL A 187 7.90 20.04 -12.22
C VAL A 187 8.12 18.62 -12.78
N SER A 188 9.34 18.10 -12.64
CA SER A 188 9.70 16.77 -13.15
C SER A 188 8.91 15.65 -12.47
N VAL A 189 8.72 15.74 -11.15
CA VAL A 189 7.87 14.80 -10.40
C VAL A 189 6.43 14.88 -10.91
N THR A 190 5.89 16.08 -11.12
CA THR A 190 4.54 16.27 -11.68
C THR A 190 4.41 15.63 -13.06
N LEU A 191 5.38 15.87 -13.95
CA LEU A 191 5.38 15.31 -15.30
C LEU A 191 5.53 13.78 -15.31
N ALA A 192 6.38 13.24 -14.44
CA ALA A 192 6.64 11.80 -14.38
C ALA A 192 5.46 11.00 -13.82
N THR A 193 4.77 11.56 -12.81
CA THR A 193 3.73 10.85 -12.05
C THR A 193 2.32 11.32 -12.34
N GLY A 194 2.14 12.49 -12.96
CA GLY A 194 0.82 13.17 -13.07
C GLY A 194 0.31 13.72 -11.73
N LEU A 195 1.16 13.84 -10.74
CA LEU A 195 0.78 14.15 -9.36
C LEU A 195 0.43 15.63 -9.21
N SER A 196 -0.75 15.94 -8.68
CA SER A 196 -1.14 17.30 -8.30
C SER A 196 -0.63 17.63 -6.90
N TRP A 197 0.23 18.64 -6.78
CA TRP A 197 0.75 19.11 -5.49
C TRP A 197 -0.34 19.61 -4.55
N LEU A 198 -1.42 20.17 -5.09
CA LEU A 198 -2.58 20.58 -4.30
C LEU A 198 -3.26 19.38 -3.65
N ALA A 199 -3.48 18.31 -4.42
CA ALA A 199 -4.05 17.06 -3.87
C ALA A 199 -3.15 16.41 -2.82
N VAL A 200 -1.83 16.52 -2.97
CA VAL A 200 -0.85 16.05 -1.96
C VAL A 200 -0.99 16.86 -0.68
N MET A 201 -1.02 18.20 -0.79
CA MET A 201 -1.20 19.09 0.35
C MET A 201 -2.51 18.82 1.08
N ASP A 202 -3.61 18.61 0.37
CA ASP A 202 -4.90 18.26 0.95
C ASP A 202 -4.85 16.91 1.70
N ARG A 203 -4.21 15.89 1.12
CA ARG A 203 -4.03 14.61 1.80
C ARG A 203 -3.16 14.72 3.05
N ILE A 204 -2.04 15.45 2.96
CA ILE A 204 -1.18 15.70 4.13
C ILE A 204 -1.97 16.47 5.19
N GLY A 205 -2.72 17.51 4.80
CA GLY A 205 -3.58 18.27 5.70
C GLY A 205 -4.62 17.38 6.41
N GLN A 206 -5.29 16.51 5.67
CA GLN A 206 -6.23 15.53 6.24
C GLN A 206 -5.54 14.56 7.21
N TRP A 207 -4.37 14.05 6.85
CA TRP A 207 -3.57 13.18 7.71
C TRP A 207 -3.19 13.87 9.02
N VAL A 208 -2.68 15.09 8.95
CA VAL A 208 -2.31 15.88 10.12
C VAL A 208 -3.53 16.16 11.02
N LEU A 209 -4.68 16.45 10.43
CA LEU A 209 -5.92 16.67 11.17
C LEU A 209 -6.52 15.40 11.78
N THR A 210 -6.23 14.22 11.22
CA THR A 210 -6.71 12.93 11.77
C THR A 210 -5.83 12.41 12.91
N LEU A 211 -4.55 12.80 12.97
CA LEU A 211 -3.64 12.40 14.04
C LEU A 211 -4.17 12.68 15.44
N PRO A 212 -4.64 13.91 15.80
CA PRO A 212 -5.16 14.19 17.12
C PRO A 212 -6.45 13.40 17.44
N ALA A 213 -7.25 13.06 16.42
CA ALA A 213 -8.44 12.22 16.61
C ALA A 213 -8.07 10.76 16.96
N LEU A 214 -6.99 10.24 16.38
CA LEU A 214 -6.46 8.91 16.72
C LEU A 214 -5.92 8.88 18.17
N PHE A 215 -5.17 9.91 18.58
CA PHE A 215 -4.68 10.03 19.94
C PHE A 215 -5.81 10.13 20.96
N ARG A 216 -6.86 10.93 20.68
CA ARG A 216 -8.05 11.04 21.54
C ARG A 216 -8.81 9.73 21.68
N ARG A 217 -8.95 8.95 20.58
CA ARG A 217 -9.57 7.62 20.65
C ARG A 217 -8.76 6.65 21.49
N GLY A 218 -7.45 6.66 21.38
CA GLY A 218 -6.56 5.84 22.20
C GLY A 218 -6.66 6.17 23.69
N SER A 219 -6.67 7.46 24.05
CA SER A 219 -6.81 7.89 25.45
C SER A 219 -8.19 7.57 26.03
N GLN A 220 -9.27 7.71 25.28
CA GLN A 220 -10.62 7.32 25.70
C GLN A 220 -10.74 5.81 25.92
N GLN A 221 -10.17 5.00 25.05
CA GLN A 221 -10.14 3.55 25.25
C GLN A 221 -9.33 3.18 26.50
N ALA A 222 -8.17 3.82 26.72
CA ALA A 222 -7.38 3.58 27.91
C ALA A 222 -8.15 3.95 29.20
N ALA A 223 -8.87 5.07 29.22
CA ALA A 223 -9.72 5.45 30.33
C ALA A 223 -10.85 4.43 30.59
N GLN A 224 -11.53 3.96 29.53
CA GLN A 224 -12.56 2.92 29.64
C GLN A 224 -12.01 1.59 30.18
N TRP A 225 -10.78 1.22 29.80
CA TRP A 225 -10.13 0.02 30.34
C TRP A 225 -9.79 0.16 31.81
N GLN A 226 -9.40 1.35 32.27
CA GLN A 226 -9.14 1.60 33.70
C GLN A 226 -10.44 1.56 34.51
N GLU A 227 -11.51 2.20 34.05
CA GLU A 227 -12.83 2.13 34.68
C GLU A 227 -13.38 0.69 34.74
N ALA A 228 -13.23 -0.07 33.64
CA ALA A 228 -13.67 -1.46 33.62
C ALA A 228 -12.85 -2.36 34.58
N ARG A 229 -11.58 -2.06 34.82
CA ARG A 229 -10.76 -2.75 35.82
C ARG A 229 -11.22 -2.39 37.24
N ALA A 230 -11.39 -1.12 37.55
CA ALA A 230 -11.86 -0.68 38.84
C ALA A 230 -13.24 -1.29 39.21
N TYR A 231 -14.16 -1.32 38.24
CA TYR A 231 -15.47 -1.97 38.42
C TYR A 231 -15.38 -3.48 38.67
N ARG A 232 -14.44 -4.17 38.02
CA ARG A 232 -14.20 -5.61 38.28
C ARG A 232 -13.63 -5.85 39.66
N GLU A 233 -12.71 -5.02 40.11
CA GLU A 233 -12.13 -5.11 41.46
C GLU A 233 -13.18 -4.88 42.54
N GLU A 234 -13.99 -3.84 42.42
CA GLU A 234 -15.10 -3.55 43.35
C GLU A 234 -16.11 -4.73 43.41
N ARG A 235 -16.44 -5.29 42.26
CA ARG A 235 -17.33 -6.47 42.18
C ARG A 235 -16.75 -7.72 42.81
N THR A 236 -15.45 -7.92 42.71
CA THR A 236 -14.76 -9.07 43.35
C THR A 236 -14.66 -8.91 44.84
N GLU A 237 -14.45 -7.68 45.35
CA GLU A 237 -14.49 -7.36 46.82
C GLU A 237 -15.90 -7.53 47.38
N SER A 238 -16.91 -7.00 46.70
CA SER A 238 -18.31 -7.17 47.11
C SER A 238 -18.70 -8.66 47.21
N ARG A 239 -18.26 -9.48 46.26
CA ARG A 239 -18.49 -10.95 46.32
C ARG A 239 -17.75 -11.62 47.48
N LYS A 240 -16.53 -11.19 47.80
CA LYS A 240 -15.78 -11.74 48.93
C LYS A 240 -16.51 -11.40 50.26
N ILE A 241 -16.92 -10.15 50.40
CA ILE A 241 -17.69 -9.73 51.60
C ILE A 241 -19.00 -10.52 51.70
N GLU A 242 -19.73 -10.72 50.59
CA GLU A 242 -20.99 -11.48 50.58
C GLU A 242 -20.74 -12.96 50.93
N THR A 243 -19.68 -13.58 50.42
CA THR A 243 -19.31 -14.98 50.76
C THR A 243 -18.93 -15.11 52.22
N GLU A 244 -18.18 -14.14 52.79
CA GLU A 244 -17.85 -14.11 54.23
C GLU A 244 -19.10 -13.94 55.10
N LEU A 245 -20.00 -13.05 54.72
CA LEU A 245 -21.26 -12.86 55.43
C LEU A 245 -22.16 -14.12 55.37
N ARG A 246 -22.17 -14.83 54.24
CA ARG A 246 -22.87 -16.10 54.14
C ARG A 246 -22.23 -17.22 54.94
N ALA A 247 -20.91 -17.26 55.04
CA ALA A 247 -20.17 -18.23 55.89
C ALA A 247 -20.41 -18.00 57.38
N ARG A 248 -20.65 -16.76 57.82
CA ARG A 248 -20.98 -16.39 59.22
C ARG A 248 -22.47 -16.61 59.56
N ARG A 249 -23.34 -16.79 58.62
CA ARG A 249 -24.77 -17.09 58.87
C ARG A 249 -24.88 -18.57 59.20
N THR A 250 -25.36 -18.87 60.41
CA THR A 250 -25.76 -20.22 60.79
C THR A 250 -26.76 -20.74 59.76
N PRO A 251 -26.62 -21.98 59.26
CA PRO A 251 -27.56 -22.54 58.30
C PRO A 251 -28.94 -22.58 58.95
N VAL A 252 -29.91 -21.87 58.35
CA VAL A 252 -31.30 -21.96 58.74
C VAL A 252 -31.74 -23.37 58.39
N ARG A 253 -31.98 -24.17 59.41
CA ARG A 253 -32.55 -25.53 59.24
C ARG A 253 -34.00 -25.34 58.76
N ILE A 254 -34.20 -25.51 57.47
CA ILE A 254 -35.53 -25.56 56.89
C ILE A 254 -36.06 -26.97 57.19
N GLU A 255 -36.87 -27.07 58.25
CA GLU A 255 -37.63 -28.32 58.44
C GLU A 255 -38.68 -28.33 57.33
N PRO A 256 -38.72 -29.46 56.53
CA PRO A 256 -39.75 -29.57 55.54
C PRO A 256 -41.12 -29.57 56.22
N PRO A 257 -42.07 -28.77 55.73
CA PRO A 257 -43.42 -28.76 56.31
C PRO A 257 -43.94 -30.20 56.31
N ALA A 258 -44.55 -30.61 57.42
CA ALA A 258 -45.20 -31.93 57.57
C ALA A 258 -46.01 -32.16 56.30
N THR A 259 -45.78 -33.33 55.66
CA THR A 259 -46.46 -33.68 54.42
C THR A 259 -47.97 -33.76 54.72
N VAL A 260 -48.65 -32.67 54.52
CA VAL A 260 -50.10 -32.70 54.37
C VAL A 260 -50.36 -33.39 53.06
N GLN A 261 -50.91 -34.58 53.09
CA GLN A 261 -51.42 -35.23 51.89
C GLN A 261 -52.53 -34.36 51.33
N VAL A 262 -52.16 -33.45 50.45
CA VAL A 262 -53.14 -32.71 49.68
C VAL A 262 -53.66 -33.67 48.64
N GLU A 263 -54.89 -34.08 48.84
CA GLU A 263 -55.63 -34.80 47.82
C GLU A 263 -55.55 -34.04 46.50
N LYS A 264 -55.00 -34.66 45.47
CA LYS A 264 -54.81 -34.02 44.17
C LYS A 264 -56.17 -33.53 43.67
N SER A 265 -56.36 -32.26 43.51
CA SER A 265 -57.57 -31.64 43.02
C SER A 265 -57.91 -32.27 41.65
N ASP A 266 -59.18 -32.36 41.33
CA ASP A 266 -59.70 -32.93 40.05
C ASP A 266 -59.12 -32.19 38.82
N ARG A 267 -58.64 -31.00 39.00
CA ARG A 267 -57.96 -30.23 37.98
C ARG A 267 -56.56 -30.81 37.64
N ALA A 268 -55.79 -31.20 38.64
CA ALA A 268 -54.48 -31.82 38.45
C ALA A 268 -54.57 -33.20 37.79
N LYS A 269 -55.66 -33.92 38.03
CA LYS A 269 -55.97 -35.23 37.34
C LYS A 269 -56.33 -35.01 35.88
N ARG A 270 -56.99 -33.91 35.52
CA ARG A 270 -57.31 -33.56 34.12
C ARG A 270 -56.11 -33.07 33.32
N GLU A 271 -55.22 -32.30 33.91
CA GLU A 271 -54.01 -31.82 33.26
C GLU A 271 -53.01 -32.94 32.96
N GLN A 272 -53.00 -34.03 33.71
CA GLN A 272 -52.17 -35.20 33.43
C GLN A 272 -52.69 -36.10 32.28
N GLN A 273 -53.95 -35.90 31.84
CA GLN A 273 -54.60 -36.75 30.82
C GLN A 273 -54.59 -36.15 29.42
N ILE A 274 -54.18 -34.87 29.25
CA ILE A 274 -54.15 -34.24 27.95
C ILE A 274 -52.69 -33.91 27.60
N PRO A 275 -52.07 -34.64 26.66
CA PRO A 275 -50.75 -34.24 26.16
C PRO A 275 -50.88 -32.89 25.42
N LEU A 276 -50.20 -31.87 25.92
CA LEU A 276 -50.25 -30.51 25.38
C LEU A 276 -49.61 -30.38 23.98
N PHE A 277 -48.89 -31.38 23.54
CA PHE A 277 -48.27 -31.42 22.23
C PHE A 277 -48.53 -32.78 21.57
N HIS A 278 -49.48 -32.81 20.66
CA HIS A 278 -49.51 -33.85 19.62
C HIS A 278 -48.51 -33.37 18.56
N GLY A 279 -47.35 -34.01 18.52
CA GLY A 279 -46.45 -33.87 17.41
C GLY A 279 -47.13 -34.36 16.15
N ALA A 280 -47.56 -33.44 15.32
CA ALA A 280 -47.92 -33.76 13.95
C ALA A 280 -46.64 -34.19 13.24
N GLY A 281 -46.50 -35.49 13.01
CA GLY A 281 -45.56 -36.05 12.08
C GLY A 281 -45.93 -35.56 10.69
N GLY A 282 -45.19 -34.57 10.20
CA GLY A 282 -45.24 -34.13 8.83
C GLY A 282 -43.97 -34.60 8.12
N ASP A 283 -44.09 -35.58 7.27
CA ASP A 283 -43.09 -35.98 6.29
C ASP A 283 -42.63 -34.76 5.47
N ALA A 284 -41.36 -34.39 5.58
CA ALA A 284 -40.72 -33.49 4.66
C ALA A 284 -39.68 -34.25 3.80
N SER A 285 -40.19 -35.04 2.87
CA SER A 285 -39.43 -35.45 1.69
C SER A 285 -39.87 -34.59 0.53
N GLY A 286 -38.99 -33.69 0.07
CA GLY A 286 -39.25 -32.87 -1.12
C GLY A 286 -38.23 -31.78 -1.32
N ILE A 287 -37.01 -32.12 -1.72
CA ILE A 287 -36.07 -31.21 -2.34
C ILE A 287 -36.06 -31.60 -3.83
N PRO A 288 -36.50 -30.75 -4.75
CA PRO A 288 -36.26 -30.91 -6.19
C PRO A 288 -34.87 -30.35 -6.58
N PRO A 289 -34.33 -30.73 -7.77
CA PRO A 289 -32.91 -30.66 -8.18
C PRO A 289 -32.36 -29.28 -8.42
#